data_cb83f14252fc9271060a60a4339e3ed9
#
_entry.id   cb83f14252fc9271060a60a4339e3ed9
#
_cell.length_a   1.000
_cell.length_b   1.000
_cell.length_c   1.000
_cell.angle_alpha   90.00
_cell.angle_beta   90.00
_cell.angle_gamma   90.00
#
_symmetry.space_group_name_H-M   'P 1'
#
loop_
_entity.id
_entity.type
_entity.pdbx_description
1 polymer ?
#
loop_
_entity_poly.entity_id
_entity_poly.type
_entity_poly.pdbx_seq_one_letter_code
_entity_poly.pdbx_strand_id
1 'polypeptide(L)'
;MKKLLAVLMALAMVLSLAACSSSSSSDDTDDTEDETAAEETTEEESDEADEADEAEESTDNSDKLIGISMPTKSLERWNRDGTYLQEQFEAAGYSVELTYSDNDTDQQNNDIANMIADGVDLLIIAAIDGDTLSQTLADAADAGIPVIAYDRLIMNTDAVSYYVSFDNYQVGVLQAQFVIDALDLENATESYNIEFVAGPTSDNNAGYFFNGAMDTLQEYIDSGVLVIQSGKTTFEQCATEGWSTDTALENMQNTLASYYSDGTQLDVVLASNDSTALGVAQAVSTDYAGDNTVIITGQDGDVANLANIVDGLQTMTVYKNVSDEAGVTIVLATEILAGNEPGEELLSSFEVDAAYDVESYDNGNGIVPSYLLVPWTVTADNLQDLVDTGLYEWDGDYLVAVE
;
A
#
# COMPACT_ATOMS: atom_id res chain seq x y z
N MET A 1 -27.77 -0.45 -43.83
CA MET A 1 -27.57 -1.28 -45.06
C MET A 1 -26.17 -1.91 -44.95
N LYS A 2 -26.13 -3.19 -44.61
CA LYS A 2 -25.46 -4.32 -45.31
C LYS A 2 -23.96 -4.12 -45.51
N LYS A 3 -23.02 -4.98 -45.14
CA LYS A 3 -22.92 -6.43 -44.85
C LYS A 3 -21.51 -6.64 -44.24
N LEU A 4 -21.30 -7.32 -43.14
CA LEU A 4 -20.98 -8.75 -43.04
C LEU A 4 -19.93 -9.27 -44.07
N LEU A 5 -18.77 -9.64 -43.63
CA LEU A 5 -18.13 -10.92 -44.02
C LEU A 5 -17.10 -11.40 -42.99
N ALA A 6 -17.41 -12.56 -42.42
CA ALA A 6 -16.52 -13.42 -41.68
C ALA A 6 -15.73 -14.29 -42.67
N VAL A 7 -14.48 -14.62 -42.37
CA VAL A 7 -13.81 -15.80 -42.95
C VAL A 7 -13.03 -16.53 -41.83
N LEU A 8 -13.57 -17.72 -41.54
CA LEU A 8 -12.92 -18.85 -40.87
C LEU A 8 -11.98 -19.54 -41.87
N MET A 9 -10.88 -20.09 -41.37
CA MET A 9 -10.25 -21.36 -41.76
C MET A 9 -9.05 -21.58 -40.83
N ALA A 10 -9.03 -22.47 -39.89
CA ALA A 10 -9.11 -23.93 -39.86
C ALA A 10 -7.79 -24.62 -40.28
N LEU A 11 -7.21 -25.28 -39.31
CA LEU A 11 -6.67 -26.64 -39.26
C LEU A 11 -5.41 -27.00 -40.07
N ALA A 12 -4.38 -27.41 -39.38
CA ALA A 12 -3.72 -28.69 -39.70
C ALA A 12 -2.84 -29.16 -38.51
N MET A 13 -3.29 -30.23 -37.88
CA MET A 13 -2.49 -31.17 -37.08
C MET A 13 -1.50 -31.91 -37.99
N VAL A 14 -0.30 -32.13 -37.50
CA VAL A 14 0.46 -33.35 -37.87
C VAL A 14 1.05 -33.93 -36.60
N LEU A 15 0.48 -35.05 -36.19
CA LEU A 15 1.07 -36.05 -35.33
C LEU A 15 2.18 -36.78 -36.10
N SER A 16 3.28 -37.12 -35.46
CA SER A 16 4.05 -38.32 -35.80
C SER A 16 4.60 -38.97 -34.53
N LEU A 17 3.99 -40.08 -34.21
CA LEU A 17 4.47 -41.14 -33.32
C LEU A 17 5.52 -42.00 -34.06
N ALA A 18 6.55 -42.44 -33.34
CA ALA A 18 7.21 -43.71 -33.47
C ALA A 18 8.06 -43.91 -32.20
N ALA A 19 7.79 -44.72 -31.27
CA ALA A 19 7.54 -46.14 -31.07
C ALA A 19 8.79 -47.03 -31.24
N CYS A 20 9.23 -47.54 -30.07
CA CYS A 20 9.68 -48.91 -29.75
C CYS A 20 10.88 -49.48 -30.49
N SER A 21 11.87 -50.04 -29.80
CA SER A 21 11.88 -51.39 -29.20
C SER A 21 13.33 -51.69 -28.79
N SER A 22 13.62 -52.14 -27.58
CA SER A 22 13.70 -53.49 -27.03
C SER A 22 14.83 -54.34 -27.55
N SER A 23 15.47 -54.91 -26.57
CA SER A 23 16.09 -56.23 -26.40
C SER A 23 17.61 -56.25 -26.47
N SER A 24 18.24 -56.56 -25.42
CA SER A 24 18.49 -57.84 -24.73
C SER A 24 19.86 -58.44 -25.06
N SER A 25 20.46 -58.84 -23.99
CA SER A 25 21.29 -59.98 -23.70
C SER A 25 22.77 -59.92 -24.05
N SER A 26 23.44 -60.10 -23.06
CA SER A 26 24.10 -61.27 -22.47
C SER A 26 25.60 -61.31 -22.65
N ASP A 27 26.17 -61.55 -21.49
CA ASP A 27 27.25 -62.53 -21.20
C ASP A 27 28.62 -62.21 -21.78
N ASP A 28 29.68 -62.43 -21.14
CA ASP A 28 30.13 -63.33 -20.12
C ASP A 28 31.61 -63.02 -19.78
N THR A 29 31.95 -63.31 -18.52
CA THR A 29 33.25 -63.88 -18.06
C THR A 29 34.56 -63.13 -18.38
N ASP A 30 35.45 -63.06 -17.57
CA ASP A 30 36.03 -63.81 -16.46
C ASP A 30 37.42 -63.27 -16.15
N ASP A 31 37.68 -63.29 -14.88
CA ASP A 31 38.92 -63.84 -14.25
C ASP A 31 40.17 -62.98 -14.03
N THR A 32 40.47 -62.99 -12.79
CA THR A 32 41.70 -63.30 -12.05
C THR A 32 42.70 -62.22 -11.72
N GLU A 33 42.76 -62.04 -10.37
CA GLU A 33 43.97 -62.22 -9.49
C GLU A 33 45.10 -61.21 -9.70
N ASP A 34 45.81 -60.76 -8.75
CA ASP A 34 46.08 -61.02 -7.34
C ASP A 34 47.14 -60.01 -6.86
N GLU A 35 47.28 -59.94 -5.56
CA GLU A 35 48.46 -59.61 -4.76
C GLU A 35 48.82 -58.16 -4.41
N THR A 36 48.48 -57.86 -3.19
CA THR A 36 49.34 -57.53 -2.01
C THR A 36 50.49 -56.56 -2.15
N ALA A 37 50.51 -55.57 -1.27
CA ALA A 37 51.40 -55.34 -0.12
C ALA A 37 51.23 -53.92 0.39
N ALA A 38 50.75 -53.76 1.54
CA ALA A 38 51.29 -53.39 2.86
C ALA A 38 52.11 -52.10 2.96
N GLU A 39 51.68 -51.30 3.98
CA GLU A 39 52.40 -50.39 4.88
C GLU A 39 52.83 -49.02 4.30
N GLU A 40 52.42 -47.90 4.87
CA GLU A 40 52.76 -47.37 6.20
C GLU A 40 51.89 -46.15 6.57
N THR A 41 51.58 -46.08 7.83
CA THR A 41 50.92 -45.00 8.57
C THR A 41 51.68 -43.68 8.54
N THR A 42 50.94 -42.58 8.31
CA THR A 42 51.19 -41.31 9.01
C THR A 42 49.88 -40.66 9.33
N GLU A 43 49.66 -40.47 10.64
CA GLU A 43 48.61 -39.66 11.21
C GLU A 43 48.87 -38.19 10.87
N GLU A 44 47.91 -37.52 10.23
CA GLU A 44 47.74 -36.10 10.31
C GLU A 44 46.26 -35.81 10.73
N GLU A 45 46.17 -35.23 11.93
CA GLU A 45 44.97 -34.66 12.44
C GLU A 45 44.48 -33.56 11.47
N SER A 46 43.29 -33.74 10.88
CA SER A 46 42.55 -32.65 10.29
C SER A 46 41.32 -32.36 11.15
N ASP A 47 41.33 -31.19 11.76
CA ASP A 47 40.17 -30.54 12.37
C ASP A 47 38.99 -30.63 11.41
N GLU A 48 38.03 -31.46 11.71
CA GLU A 48 36.68 -31.33 11.18
C GLU A 48 36.00 -30.16 11.90
N ALA A 49 35.93 -29.01 11.22
CA ALA A 49 34.98 -27.98 11.53
C ALA A 49 33.58 -28.52 11.26
N ASP A 50 32.86 -28.74 12.33
CA ASP A 50 31.42 -29.02 12.34
C ASP A 50 30.74 -27.78 11.76
N GLU A 51 30.46 -27.74 10.47
CA GLU A 51 29.48 -26.86 9.89
C GLU A 51 28.12 -27.39 10.37
N ALA A 52 27.62 -26.77 11.45
CA ALA A 52 26.23 -26.88 11.81
C ALA A 52 25.40 -26.31 10.66
N ASP A 53 24.87 -27.18 9.84
CA ASP A 53 23.77 -26.93 8.93
C ASP A 53 22.57 -26.54 9.85
N GLU A 54 22.35 -25.23 10.06
CA GLU A 54 21.12 -24.74 10.64
C GLU A 54 20.03 -25.06 9.60
N ALA A 55 19.43 -26.25 9.74
CA ALA A 55 18.19 -26.56 9.07
C ALA A 55 17.17 -25.52 9.56
N GLU A 56 16.83 -24.55 8.71
CA GLU A 56 15.60 -23.78 8.83
C GLU A 56 14.47 -24.81 9.01
N GLU A 57 13.95 -24.93 10.24
CA GLU A 57 12.68 -25.60 10.47
C GLU A 57 11.62 -24.81 9.68
N SER A 58 11.29 -25.26 8.50
CA SER A 58 10.10 -24.78 7.80
C SER A 58 8.90 -25.10 8.70
N THR A 59 8.41 -24.09 9.42
CA THR A 59 7.15 -24.19 10.13
C THR A 59 6.07 -24.49 9.09
N ASP A 60 5.43 -25.64 9.20
CA ASP A 60 4.28 -25.97 8.36
C ASP A 60 3.09 -25.11 8.85
N ASN A 61 2.81 -24.02 8.13
CA ASN A 61 1.74 -23.08 8.42
C ASN A 61 0.43 -23.43 7.68
N SER A 62 0.38 -24.57 7.00
CA SER A 62 -0.73 -24.94 6.10
C SER A 62 -2.07 -25.18 6.80
N ASP A 63 -2.07 -25.34 8.12
CA ASP A 63 -3.25 -25.45 8.96
C ASP A 63 -3.78 -24.10 9.47
N LYS A 64 -3.08 -22.99 9.15
CA LYS A 64 -3.46 -21.64 9.54
C LYS A 64 -4.14 -20.91 8.39
N LEU A 65 -5.27 -20.25 8.71
CA LEU A 65 -6.06 -19.47 7.75
C LEU A 65 -6.03 -17.97 8.14
N ILE A 66 -5.57 -17.14 7.23
CA ILE A 66 -5.53 -15.68 7.37
C ILE A 66 -6.73 -15.07 6.63
N GLY A 67 -7.54 -14.28 7.32
CA GLY A 67 -8.60 -13.47 6.70
C GLY A 67 -8.11 -12.06 6.37
N ILE A 68 -8.23 -11.65 5.12
CA ILE A 68 -7.85 -10.31 4.65
C ILE A 68 -9.08 -9.62 4.07
N SER A 69 -9.45 -8.46 4.63
CA SER A 69 -10.57 -7.66 4.16
C SER A 69 -10.11 -6.29 3.68
N MET A 70 -10.24 -6.04 2.36
CA MET A 70 -9.88 -4.80 1.69
C MET A 70 -11.11 -3.98 1.28
N PRO A 71 -11.01 -2.62 1.23
CA PRO A 71 -12.17 -1.76 0.97
C PRO A 71 -12.78 -1.96 -0.43
N THR A 72 -11.94 -1.93 -1.48
CA THR A 72 -12.45 -1.93 -2.87
C THR A 72 -11.33 -2.25 -3.86
N LYS A 73 -11.71 -2.74 -5.05
CA LYS A 73 -10.82 -2.86 -6.21
C LYS A 73 -10.77 -1.61 -7.08
N SER A 74 -11.64 -0.63 -6.85
CA SER A 74 -11.72 0.58 -7.69
C SER A 74 -10.59 1.58 -7.43
N LEU A 75 -9.88 1.47 -6.32
CA LEU A 75 -8.67 2.21 -6.01
C LEU A 75 -7.45 1.31 -6.23
N GLU A 76 -6.48 1.78 -7.00
CA GLU A 76 -5.30 1.02 -7.42
C GLU A 76 -4.53 0.47 -6.22
N ARG A 77 -4.34 1.29 -5.20
CA ARG A 77 -3.63 0.94 -4.00
C ARG A 77 -4.12 -0.40 -3.40
N TRP A 78 -5.43 -0.54 -3.16
CA TRP A 78 -5.97 -1.73 -2.49
C TRP A 78 -5.79 -3.02 -3.27
N ASN A 79 -5.67 -2.95 -4.62
CA ASN A 79 -5.31 -4.12 -5.42
C ASN A 79 -3.88 -4.55 -5.15
N ARG A 80 -2.95 -3.59 -5.05
CA ARG A 80 -1.54 -3.87 -4.73
C ARG A 80 -1.42 -4.46 -3.33
N ASP A 81 -1.97 -3.80 -2.31
CA ASP A 81 -1.91 -4.25 -0.91
C ASP A 81 -2.49 -5.65 -0.73
N GLY A 82 -3.73 -5.88 -1.19
CA GLY A 82 -4.41 -7.16 -1.01
C GLY A 82 -3.71 -8.31 -1.74
N THR A 83 -3.29 -8.07 -2.99
CA THR A 83 -2.59 -9.09 -3.78
C THR A 83 -1.23 -9.42 -3.15
N TYR A 84 -0.45 -8.40 -2.76
CA TYR A 84 0.86 -8.61 -2.18
C TYR A 84 0.78 -9.35 -0.83
N LEU A 85 -0.14 -8.94 0.06
CA LEU A 85 -0.37 -9.65 1.32
C LEU A 85 -0.74 -11.13 1.07
N GLN A 86 -1.68 -11.38 0.15
CA GLN A 86 -2.08 -12.75 -0.18
C GLN A 86 -0.89 -13.59 -0.67
N GLU A 87 -0.15 -13.09 -1.64
CA GLU A 87 0.97 -13.81 -2.25
C GLU A 87 2.08 -14.10 -1.23
N GLN A 88 2.39 -13.16 -0.35
CA GLN A 88 3.43 -13.35 0.66
C GLN A 88 3.00 -14.33 1.76
N PHE A 89 1.75 -14.27 2.25
CA PHE A 89 1.27 -15.25 3.21
C PHE A 89 1.17 -16.66 2.60
N GLU A 90 0.71 -16.79 1.35
CA GLU A 90 0.69 -18.07 0.64
C GLU A 90 2.12 -18.61 0.42
N ALA A 91 3.08 -17.75 0.10
CA ALA A 91 4.50 -18.11 -0.03
C ALA A 91 5.11 -18.56 1.32
N ALA A 92 4.64 -17.98 2.44
CA ALA A 92 5.01 -18.40 3.79
C ALA A 92 4.25 -19.66 4.28
N GLY A 93 3.42 -20.26 3.42
CA GLY A 93 2.72 -21.52 3.68
C GLY A 93 1.36 -21.39 4.36
N TYR A 94 0.84 -20.18 4.56
CA TYR A 94 -0.50 -19.96 5.11
C TYR A 94 -1.58 -20.16 4.06
N SER A 95 -2.80 -20.50 4.50
CA SER A 95 -4.00 -20.36 3.68
C SER A 95 -4.55 -18.93 3.82
N VAL A 96 -5.07 -18.34 2.74
CA VAL A 96 -5.57 -16.96 2.73
C VAL A 96 -6.97 -16.87 2.17
N GLU A 97 -7.84 -16.13 2.85
CA GLU A 97 -9.14 -15.68 2.36
C GLU A 97 -9.10 -14.17 2.18
N LEU A 98 -9.09 -13.70 0.93
CA LEU A 98 -9.05 -12.28 0.57
C LEU A 98 -10.38 -11.82 0.00
N THR A 99 -10.95 -10.75 0.58
CA THR A 99 -12.18 -10.12 0.10
C THR A 99 -11.98 -8.63 -0.20
N TYR A 100 -12.82 -8.13 -1.12
CA TYR A 100 -12.96 -6.71 -1.44
C TYR A 100 -14.44 -6.35 -1.40
N SER A 101 -14.80 -5.36 -0.60
CA SER A 101 -16.19 -5.07 -0.27
C SER A 101 -16.79 -3.88 -1.03
N ASP A 102 -16.19 -3.47 -2.17
CA ASP A 102 -16.67 -2.44 -3.09
C ASP A 102 -17.10 -1.11 -2.43
N ASN A 103 -16.42 -0.69 -1.36
CA ASN A 103 -16.75 0.44 -0.50
C ASN A 103 -18.16 0.36 0.14
N ASP A 104 -18.70 -0.86 0.32
CA ASP A 104 -19.94 -1.11 1.01
C ASP A 104 -19.64 -1.65 2.43
N THR A 105 -19.96 -0.86 3.46
CA THR A 105 -19.69 -1.20 4.85
C THR A 105 -20.50 -2.40 5.34
N ASP A 106 -21.73 -2.58 4.86
CA ASP A 106 -22.55 -3.75 5.18
C ASP A 106 -21.93 -5.02 4.56
N GLN A 107 -21.42 -4.92 3.33
CA GLN A 107 -20.70 -6.02 2.69
C GLN A 107 -19.42 -6.36 3.46
N GLN A 108 -18.62 -5.37 3.87
CA GLN A 108 -17.39 -5.61 4.64
C GLN A 108 -17.69 -6.32 5.98
N ASN A 109 -18.71 -5.88 6.71
CA ASN A 109 -19.15 -6.54 7.92
C ASN A 109 -19.55 -8.01 7.68
N ASN A 110 -20.28 -8.29 6.59
CA ASN A 110 -20.69 -9.64 6.21
C ASN A 110 -19.47 -10.51 5.82
N ASP A 111 -18.53 -9.96 5.05
CA ASP A 111 -17.33 -10.68 4.64
C ASP A 111 -16.50 -11.08 5.88
N ILE A 112 -16.26 -10.14 6.80
CA ILE A 112 -15.54 -10.42 8.06
C ILE A 112 -16.30 -11.44 8.93
N ALA A 113 -17.61 -11.32 9.04
CA ALA A 113 -18.42 -12.29 9.80
C ALA A 113 -18.33 -13.71 9.20
N ASN A 114 -18.25 -13.84 7.87
CA ASN A 114 -18.03 -15.12 7.21
C ASN A 114 -16.63 -15.67 7.52
N MET A 115 -15.58 -14.86 7.44
CA MET A 115 -14.21 -15.27 7.81
C MET A 115 -14.14 -15.78 9.26
N ILE A 116 -14.80 -15.08 10.21
CA ILE A 116 -14.90 -15.53 11.61
C ILE A 116 -15.60 -16.89 11.70
N ALA A 117 -16.70 -17.08 10.95
CA ALA A 117 -17.45 -18.34 10.95
C ALA A 117 -16.67 -19.49 10.27
N ASP A 118 -15.84 -19.20 9.28
CA ASP A 118 -14.96 -20.15 8.61
C ASP A 118 -13.73 -20.51 9.47
N GLY A 119 -13.51 -19.76 10.56
CA GLY A 119 -12.51 -20.06 11.59
C GLY A 119 -11.11 -19.59 11.20
N VAL A 120 -10.98 -18.37 10.71
CA VAL A 120 -9.65 -17.75 10.49
C VAL A 120 -8.86 -17.67 11.79
N ASP A 121 -7.56 -17.82 11.72
CA ASP A 121 -6.64 -17.71 12.86
C ASP A 121 -6.22 -16.28 13.15
N LEU A 122 -6.34 -15.38 12.16
CA LEU A 122 -6.02 -13.96 12.28
C LEU A 122 -6.79 -13.16 11.21
N LEU A 123 -7.21 -11.95 11.56
CA LEU A 123 -7.83 -10.99 10.63
C LEU A 123 -6.90 -9.81 10.37
N ILE A 124 -6.76 -9.44 9.10
CA ILE A 124 -6.09 -8.23 8.61
C ILE A 124 -7.13 -7.40 7.89
N ILE A 125 -7.44 -6.21 8.39
CA ILE A 125 -8.58 -5.44 7.94
C ILE A 125 -8.17 -4.00 7.62
N ALA A 126 -8.34 -3.59 6.35
CA ALA A 126 -8.37 -2.19 5.96
C ALA A 126 -9.83 -1.71 5.96
N ALA A 127 -10.23 -0.95 6.97
CA ALA A 127 -11.62 -0.57 7.16
C ALA A 127 -12.10 0.42 6.08
N ILE A 128 -13.31 0.23 5.56
CA ILE A 128 -14.01 1.24 4.72
C ILE A 128 -14.37 2.44 5.59
N ASP A 129 -14.96 2.16 6.75
CA ASP A 129 -15.36 3.12 7.78
C ASP A 129 -14.98 2.53 9.13
N GLY A 130 -14.05 3.20 9.83
CA GLY A 130 -13.51 2.74 11.10
C GLY A 130 -14.57 2.53 12.19
N ASP A 131 -15.68 3.27 12.14
CA ASP A 131 -16.71 3.24 13.18
C ASP A 131 -17.71 2.09 13.05
N THR A 132 -17.73 1.36 11.92
CA THR A 132 -18.82 0.42 11.59
C THR A 132 -18.54 -1.03 11.96
N LEU A 133 -17.31 -1.39 12.34
CA LEU A 133 -16.89 -2.78 12.53
C LEU A 133 -16.98 -3.28 13.97
N SER A 134 -17.25 -2.41 14.95
CA SER A 134 -17.15 -2.73 16.38
C SER A 134 -18.01 -3.94 16.79
N GLN A 135 -19.23 -4.09 16.24
CA GLN A 135 -20.11 -5.21 16.56
C GLN A 135 -19.60 -6.54 15.99
N THR A 136 -19.15 -6.54 14.74
CA THR A 136 -18.61 -7.75 14.07
C THR A 136 -17.30 -8.19 14.72
N LEU A 137 -16.45 -7.24 15.12
CA LEU A 137 -15.19 -7.55 15.79
C LEU A 137 -15.34 -8.01 17.22
N ALA A 138 -16.47 -7.73 17.88
CA ALA A 138 -16.79 -8.36 19.16
C ALA A 138 -16.90 -9.89 19.03
N ASP A 139 -17.44 -10.40 17.90
CA ASP A 139 -17.51 -11.83 17.63
C ASP A 139 -16.09 -12.43 17.39
N ALA A 140 -15.19 -11.68 16.77
CA ALA A 140 -13.78 -12.08 16.63
C ALA A 140 -13.07 -12.18 17.98
N ALA A 141 -13.28 -11.19 18.85
CA ALA A 141 -12.74 -11.18 20.21
C ALA A 141 -13.29 -12.36 21.05
N ASP A 142 -14.59 -12.64 20.97
CA ASP A 142 -15.22 -13.78 21.65
C ASP A 142 -14.68 -15.13 21.14
N ALA A 143 -14.29 -15.21 19.87
CA ALA A 143 -13.65 -16.36 19.26
C ALA A 143 -12.14 -16.45 19.56
N GLY A 144 -11.54 -15.38 20.11
CA GLY A 144 -10.10 -15.29 20.38
C GLY A 144 -9.26 -15.09 19.12
N ILE A 145 -9.83 -14.52 18.06
CA ILE A 145 -9.17 -14.23 16.80
C ILE A 145 -8.51 -12.85 16.91
N PRO A 146 -7.18 -12.74 16.81
CA PRO A 146 -6.48 -11.46 16.79
C PRO A 146 -6.80 -10.66 15.54
N VAL A 147 -6.82 -9.32 15.67
CA VAL A 147 -7.13 -8.40 14.59
C VAL A 147 -6.00 -7.40 14.42
N ILE A 148 -5.46 -7.31 13.21
CA ILE A 148 -4.56 -6.23 12.77
C ILE A 148 -5.38 -5.24 11.96
N ALA A 149 -5.46 -3.99 12.42
CA ALA A 149 -5.92 -2.88 11.61
C ALA A 149 -4.79 -2.55 10.61
N TYR A 150 -5.05 -2.68 9.32
CA TYR A 150 -4.09 -2.46 8.23
C TYR A 150 -4.36 -1.13 7.56
N ASP A 151 -3.36 -0.27 7.48
CA ASP A 151 -3.42 1.10 6.96
C ASP A 151 -4.45 2.00 7.66
N ARG A 152 -5.69 1.55 7.89
CA ARG A 152 -6.78 2.32 8.48
C ARG A 152 -7.11 1.87 9.90
N LEU A 153 -7.06 2.81 10.85
CA LEU A 153 -7.39 2.52 12.24
C LEU A 153 -8.88 2.20 12.39
N ILE A 154 -9.17 1.09 13.08
CA ILE A 154 -10.55 0.68 13.40
C ILE A 154 -10.92 1.26 14.76
N MET A 155 -12.05 1.97 14.80
CA MET A 155 -12.49 2.77 15.93
C MET A 155 -13.48 2.03 16.83
N ASN A 156 -13.65 2.53 18.05
CA ASN A 156 -14.70 2.16 19.01
C ASN A 156 -14.78 0.66 19.35
N THR A 157 -13.64 -0.03 19.37
CA THR A 157 -13.54 -1.44 19.73
C THR A 157 -12.24 -1.74 20.48
N ASP A 158 -12.27 -2.71 21.36
CA ASP A 158 -11.09 -3.27 22.05
C ASP A 158 -10.57 -4.56 21.39
N ALA A 159 -11.16 -4.97 20.28
CA ALA A 159 -10.79 -6.17 19.56
C ALA A 159 -9.51 -6.03 18.71
N VAL A 160 -9.10 -4.80 18.38
CA VAL A 160 -7.89 -4.55 17.59
C VAL A 160 -6.66 -4.79 18.45
N SER A 161 -5.82 -5.73 18.03
CA SER A 161 -4.59 -6.09 18.73
C SER A 161 -3.44 -5.13 18.38
N TYR A 162 -3.32 -4.79 17.09
CA TYR A 162 -2.26 -3.92 16.57
C TYR A 162 -2.78 -3.10 15.39
N TYR A 163 -2.10 -1.99 15.12
CA TYR A 163 -2.28 -1.16 13.95
C TYR A 163 -0.97 -1.10 13.17
N VAL A 164 -1.00 -1.33 11.87
CA VAL A 164 0.14 -1.16 10.97
C VAL A 164 -0.24 -0.12 9.93
N SER A 165 0.56 0.92 9.81
CA SER A 165 0.33 2.01 8.86
C SER A 165 1.62 2.81 8.66
N PHE A 166 1.50 3.93 7.98
CA PHE A 166 2.52 4.97 7.92
C PHE A 166 2.28 6.04 8.99
N ASP A 167 3.26 6.90 9.22
CA ASP A 167 3.02 8.14 9.97
C ASP A 167 2.11 9.07 9.16
N ASN A 168 0.81 8.97 9.43
CA ASN A 168 -0.22 9.67 8.69
C ASN A 168 -0.18 11.19 8.88
N TYR A 169 0.23 11.66 10.05
CA TYR A 169 0.43 13.10 10.28
C TYR A 169 1.61 13.62 9.46
N GLN A 170 2.70 12.85 9.38
CA GLN A 170 3.88 13.19 8.60
C GLN A 170 3.59 13.27 7.09
N VAL A 171 2.63 12.52 6.56
CA VAL A 171 2.19 12.67 5.16
C VAL A 171 1.75 14.11 4.89
N GLY A 172 0.87 14.66 5.73
CA GLY A 172 0.42 16.05 5.58
C GLY A 172 1.54 17.06 5.76
N VAL A 173 2.45 16.82 6.72
CA VAL A 173 3.65 17.65 6.92
C VAL A 173 4.53 17.66 5.66
N LEU A 174 4.78 16.51 5.03
CA LEU A 174 5.58 16.43 3.81
C LEU A 174 4.94 17.17 2.62
N GLN A 175 3.63 17.07 2.46
CA GLN A 175 2.90 17.80 1.43
C GLN A 175 3.00 19.32 1.65
N ALA A 176 2.81 19.76 2.89
CA ALA A 176 2.91 21.17 3.26
C ALA A 176 4.35 21.70 3.12
N GLN A 177 5.35 20.95 3.57
CA GLN A 177 6.75 21.34 3.45
C GLN A 177 7.14 21.49 1.97
N PHE A 178 6.67 20.57 1.11
CA PHE A 178 6.89 20.72 -0.34
C PHE A 178 6.32 22.04 -0.87
N VAL A 179 5.12 22.45 -0.44
CA VAL A 179 4.52 23.72 -0.85
C VAL A 179 5.35 24.91 -0.33
N ILE A 180 5.82 24.87 0.94
CA ILE A 180 6.67 25.91 1.53
C ILE A 180 7.95 26.10 0.70
N ASP A 181 8.62 25.00 0.36
CA ASP A 181 9.87 25.02 -0.38
C ASP A 181 9.67 25.45 -1.85
N ALA A 182 8.62 24.94 -2.51
CA ALA A 182 8.36 25.23 -3.92
C ALA A 182 7.98 26.70 -4.17
N LEU A 183 7.32 27.35 -3.22
CA LEU A 183 6.94 28.77 -3.30
C LEU A 183 7.87 29.71 -2.51
N ASP A 184 8.91 29.16 -1.86
CA ASP A 184 9.83 29.92 -1.00
C ASP A 184 9.04 30.81 -0.01
N LEU A 185 8.06 30.20 0.71
CA LEU A 185 7.11 30.94 1.55
C LEU A 185 7.79 31.70 2.68
N GLU A 186 8.95 31.24 3.16
CA GLU A 186 9.74 31.95 4.19
C GLU A 186 10.21 33.32 3.71
N ASN A 187 10.42 33.51 2.42
CA ASN A 187 10.89 34.76 1.80
C ASN A 187 9.80 35.44 0.96
N ALA A 188 8.55 34.99 1.03
CA ALA A 188 7.47 35.48 0.20
C ALA A 188 7.24 36.98 0.36
N THR A 189 7.10 37.68 -0.75
CA THR A 189 6.79 39.12 -0.81
C THR A 189 5.39 39.40 -1.36
N GLU A 190 4.70 38.37 -1.78
CA GLU A 190 3.33 38.37 -2.30
C GLU A 190 2.53 37.24 -1.68
N SER A 191 1.23 37.24 -1.88
CA SER A 191 0.35 36.16 -1.40
C SER A 191 0.08 35.15 -2.51
N TYR A 192 -0.10 33.89 -2.11
CA TYR A 192 -0.45 32.76 -2.96
C TYR A 192 -1.81 32.20 -2.57
N ASN A 193 -2.55 31.67 -3.52
CA ASN A 193 -3.85 31.07 -3.29
C ASN A 193 -3.75 29.55 -3.22
N ILE A 194 -4.25 28.99 -2.15
CA ILE A 194 -4.28 27.54 -1.89
C ILE A 194 -5.70 27.06 -1.66
N GLU A 195 -6.02 25.88 -2.17
CA GLU A 195 -7.24 25.12 -1.84
C GLU A 195 -6.86 23.73 -1.30
N PHE A 196 -7.73 23.18 -0.44
CA PHE A 196 -7.53 21.86 0.15
C PHE A 196 -8.59 20.88 -0.37
N VAL A 197 -8.14 19.64 -0.69
CA VAL A 197 -9.01 18.51 -1.05
C VAL A 197 -8.62 17.33 -0.16
N ALA A 198 -9.41 17.09 0.86
CA ALA A 198 -9.18 16.04 1.85
C ALA A 198 -9.94 14.75 1.51
N GLY A 199 -9.60 13.66 2.21
CA GLY A 199 -10.34 12.40 2.15
C GLY A 199 -11.67 12.43 2.91
N PRO A 200 -12.38 11.28 2.95
CA PRO A 200 -13.67 11.18 3.63
C PRO A 200 -13.54 11.26 5.15
N THR A 201 -14.59 11.73 5.81
CA THR A 201 -14.64 11.81 7.28
C THR A 201 -14.79 10.44 7.96
N SER A 202 -15.12 9.40 7.20
CA SER A 202 -15.19 8.02 7.67
C SER A 202 -13.83 7.32 7.77
N ASP A 203 -12.78 7.93 7.19
CA ASP A 203 -11.40 7.47 7.27
C ASP A 203 -10.61 8.33 8.27
N ASN A 204 -10.24 7.73 9.40
CA ASN A 204 -9.52 8.44 10.46
C ASN A 204 -8.17 9.02 9.98
N ASN A 205 -7.49 8.35 9.04
CA ASN A 205 -6.23 8.83 8.49
C ASN A 205 -6.37 10.16 7.75
N ALA A 206 -7.50 10.38 7.06
CA ALA A 206 -7.75 11.62 6.33
C ALA A 206 -7.67 12.86 7.23
N GLY A 207 -8.11 12.73 8.49
CA GLY A 207 -7.98 13.77 9.51
C GLY A 207 -6.52 14.05 9.88
N TYR A 208 -5.69 13.01 10.01
CA TYR A 208 -4.24 13.18 10.29
C TYR A 208 -3.51 13.85 9.13
N PHE A 209 -3.77 13.45 7.87
CA PHE A 209 -3.20 14.11 6.70
C PHE A 209 -3.56 15.60 6.66
N PHE A 210 -4.84 15.90 6.82
CA PHE A 210 -5.33 17.28 6.81
C PHE A 210 -4.71 18.12 7.94
N ASN A 211 -4.67 17.59 9.16
CA ASN A 211 -4.13 18.32 10.31
C ASN A 211 -2.61 18.52 10.17
N GLY A 212 -1.85 17.52 9.72
CA GLY A 212 -0.42 17.66 9.47
C GLY A 212 -0.11 18.77 8.47
N ALA A 213 -0.91 18.86 7.39
CA ALA A 213 -0.77 19.92 6.41
C ALA A 213 -1.18 21.30 6.97
N MET A 214 -2.35 21.38 7.63
CA MET A 214 -2.87 22.64 8.17
C MET A 214 -1.97 23.20 9.26
N ASP A 215 -1.51 22.38 10.21
CA ASP A 215 -0.64 22.83 11.30
C ASP A 215 0.70 23.36 10.77
N THR A 216 1.24 22.71 9.72
CA THR A 216 2.50 23.13 9.07
C THR A 216 2.33 24.45 8.31
N LEU A 217 1.17 24.68 7.66
CA LEU A 217 0.90 25.89 6.88
C LEU A 217 0.23 27.02 7.69
N GLN A 218 -0.16 26.78 8.95
CA GLN A 218 -0.97 27.70 9.73
C GLN A 218 -0.36 29.11 9.84
N GLU A 219 0.94 29.23 10.05
CA GLU A 219 1.59 30.53 10.15
C GLU A 219 1.52 31.36 8.85
N TYR A 220 1.57 30.71 7.70
CA TYR A 220 1.45 31.36 6.38
C TYR A 220 0.00 31.74 6.07
N ILE A 221 -0.96 30.96 6.54
CA ILE A 221 -2.40 31.26 6.44
C ILE A 221 -2.73 32.46 7.37
N ASP A 222 -2.29 32.44 8.62
CA ASP A 222 -2.54 33.50 9.59
C ASP A 222 -1.88 34.83 9.20
N SER A 223 -0.72 34.80 8.58
CA SER A 223 -0.02 35.99 8.07
C SER A 223 -0.62 36.54 6.76
N GLY A 224 -1.46 35.73 6.07
CA GLY A 224 -2.04 36.08 4.76
C GLY A 224 -1.09 35.89 3.59
N VAL A 225 0.04 35.21 3.77
CA VAL A 225 0.92 34.75 2.70
C VAL A 225 0.22 33.66 1.89
N LEU A 226 -0.49 32.74 2.56
CA LEU A 226 -1.42 31.80 1.93
C LEU A 226 -2.86 32.24 2.14
N VAL A 227 -3.64 32.28 1.06
CA VAL A 227 -5.05 32.69 1.06
C VAL A 227 -5.91 31.55 0.52
N ILE A 228 -6.91 31.15 1.30
CA ILE A 228 -7.90 30.14 0.88
C ILE A 228 -9.12 30.88 0.34
N GLN A 229 -9.23 31.02 -0.97
CA GLN A 229 -10.27 31.82 -1.63
C GLN A 229 -11.68 31.25 -1.40
N SER A 230 -11.81 29.94 -1.33
CA SER A 230 -13.09 29.28 -1.00
C SER A 230 -13.53 29.50 0.44
N GLY A 231 -12.60 29.85 1.34
CA GLY A 231 -12.82 29.92 2.77
C GLY A 231 -13.07 28.57 3.45
N LYS A 232 -12.81 27.45 2.76
CA LYS A 232 -12.89 26.11 3.33
C LYS A 232 -11.63 25.82 4.15
N THR A 233 -11.74 25.88 5.46
CA THR A 233 -10.62 25.78 6.40
C THR A 233 -10.73 24.62 7.38
N THR A 234 -11.81 23.84 7.34
CA THR A 234 -11.97 22.66 8.19
C THR A 234 -11.94 21.38 7.37
N PHE A 235 -11.56 20.28 8.02
CA PHE A 235 -11.50 18.98 7.41
C PHE A 235 -12.82 18.60 6.72
N GLU A 236 -13.96 18.77 7.41
CA GLU A 236 -15.29 18.42 6.88
C GLU A 236 -15.68 19.24 5.65
N GLN A 237 -15.22 20.51 5.56
CA GLN A 237 -15.50 21.35 4.39
C GLN A 237 -14.69 20.94 3.16
N CYS A 238 -13.53 20.33 3.36
CA CYS A 238 -12.61 19.88 2.32
C CYS A 238 -12.80 18.40 1.96
N ALA A 239 -13.60 17.64 2.73
CA ALA A 239 -13.76 16.21 2.60
C ALA A 239 -14.30 15.77 1.23
N THR A 240 -13.76 14.66 0.73
CA THR A 240 -14.17 13.99 -0.52
C THR A 240 -14.58 12.57 -0.20
N GLU A 241 -15.87 12.28 -0.33
CA GLU A 241 -16.44 10.99 0.02
C GLU A 241 -15.81 9.86 -0.80
N GLY A 242 -15.48 8.76 -0.11
CA GLY A 242 -14.94 7.54 -0.72
C GLY A 242 -13.60 7.70 -1.45
N TRP A 243 -12.86 8.78 -1.22
CA TRP A 243 -11.64 9.11 -1.97
C TRP A 243 -11.87 9.18 -3.49
N SER A 244 -13.09 9.52 -3.90
CA SER A 244 -13.57 9.44 -5.28
C SER A 244 -12.94 10.50 -6.18
N THR A 245 -12.28 10.06 -7.25
CA THR A 245 -11.75 10.92 -8.33
C THR A 245 -12.85 11.78 -8.96
N ASP A 246 -14.01 11.19 -9.25
CA ASP A 246 -15.12 11.92 -9.87
C ASP A 246 -15.68 13.01 -8.95
N THR A 247 -15.79 12.72 -7.64
CA THR A 247 -16.23 13.70 -6.64
C THR A 247 -15.19 14.82 -6.48
N ALA A 248 -13.90 14.51 -6.45
CA ALA A 248 -12.83 15.51 -6.41
C ALA A 248 -12.84 16.39 -7.66
N LEU A 249 -13.02 15.81 -8.85
CA LEU A 249 -13.19 16.53 -10.11
C LEU A 249 -14.35 17.53 -10.04
N GLU A 250 -15.55 17.08 -9.65
CA GLU A 250 -16.73 17.93 -9.55
C GLU A 250 -16.55 19.05 -8.52
N ASN A 251 -16.01 18.73 -7.34
CA ASN A 251 -15.75 19.70 -6.30
C ASN A 251 -14.73 20.76 -6.74
N MET A 252 -13.67 20.36 -7.44
CA MET A 252 -12.66 21.29 -7.93
C MET A 252 -13.21 22.16 -9.07
N GLN A 253 -13.97 21.61 -10.02
CA GLN A 253 -14.67 22.39 -11.06
C GLN A 253 -15.58 23.47 -10.45
N ASN A 254 -16.35 23.12 -9.41
CA ASN A 254 -17.20 24.06 -8.68
C ASN A 254 -16.38 25.15 -7.98
N THR A 255 -15.23 24.81 -7.42
CA THR A 255 -14.30 25.76 -6.78
C THR A 255 -13.70 26.71 -7.81
N LEU A 256 -13.20 26.20 -8.94
CA LEU A 256 -12.67 26.99 -10.06
C LEU A 256 -13.71 27.99 -10.59
N ALA A 257 -14.92 27.51 -10.87
CA ALA A 257 -16.00 28.33 -11.39
C ALA A 257 -16.44 29.46 -10.41
N SER A 258 -16.37 29.19 -9.10
CA SER A 258 -16.85 30.11 -8.07
C SER A 258 -15.82 31.17 -7.68
N TYR A 259 -14.53 30.83 -7.65
CA TYR A 259 -13.50 31.65 -7.03
C TYR A 259 -12.35 32.04 -7.97
N TYR A 260 -12.21 31.39 -9.14
CA TYR A 260 -11.07 31.56 -10.04
C TYR A 260 -11.48 31.91 -11.49
N SER A 261 -12.77 32.12 -11.75
CA SER A 261 -13.30 32.44 -13.06
C SER A 261 -13.07 33.88 -13.52
N ASP A 262 -12.71 34.79 -12.60
CA ASP A 262 -12.49 36.22 -12.87
C ASP A 262 -11.02 36.59 -13.18
N GLY A 263 -10.14 35.58 -13.25
CA GLY A 263 -8.71 35.74 -13.46
C GLY A 263 -7.89 35.76 -12.15
N THR A 264 -8.52 35.48 -11.00
CA THR A 264 -7.79 35.18 -9.79
C THR A 264 -6.90 33.96 -10.01
N GLN A 265 -5.63 34.07 -9.64
CA GLN A 265 -4.66 32.99 -9.81
C GLN A 265 -4.86 31.92 -8.74
N LEU A 266 -4.81 30.64 -9.12
CA LEU A 266 -4.71 29.51 -8.22
C LEU A 266 -3.26 29.02 -8.25
N ASP A 267 -2.63 28.92 -7.08
CA ASP A 267 -1.21 28.55 -7.00
C ASP A 267 -1.01 27.10 -6.53
N VAL A 268 -1.87 26.66 -5.59
CA VAL A 268 -1.74 25.36 -4.95
C VAL A 268 -3.10 24.70 -4.79
N VAL A 269 -3.18 23.39 -5.06
CA VAL A 269 -4.21 22.49 -4.52
C VAL A 269 -3.51 21.40 -3.72
N LEU A 270 -3.67 21.44 -2.41
CA LEU A 270 -3.19 20.41 -1.51
C LEU A 270 -4.24 19.29 -1.49
N ALA A 271 -4.04 18.29 -2.35
CA ALA A 271 -4.86 17.08 -2.40
C ALA A 271 -4.19 16.00 -1.54
N SER A 272 -4.97 15.38 -0.66
CA SER A 272 -4.43 14.47 0.34
C SER A 272 -3.97 13.14 -0.23
N ASN A 273 -4.54 12.68 -1.38
CA ASN A 273 -4.09 11.46 -2.05
C ASN A 273 -4.17 11.53 -3.58
N ASP A 274 -3.62 10.54 -4.24
CA ASP A 274 -3.49 10.49 -5.69
C ASP A 274 -4.85 10.34 -6.39
N SER A 275 -5.78 9.55 -5.86
CA SER A 275 -7.10 9.43 -6.45
C SER A 275 -7.84 10.76 -6.49
N THR A 276 -7.77 11.58 -5.43
CA THR A 276 -8.34 12.93 -5.42
C THR A 276 -7.51 13.91 -6.25
N ALA A 277 -6.18 13.80 -6.25
CA ALA A 277 -5.28 14.61 -7.07
C ALA A 277 -5.53 14.40 -8.56
N LEU A 278 -5.86 13.17 -8.99
CA LEU A 278 -6.21 12.87 -10.39
C LEU A 278 -7.44 13.67 -10.85
N GLY A 279 -8.49 13.72 -10.00
CA GLY A 279 -9.68 14.53 -10.28
C GLY A 279 -9.37 16.03 -10.30
N VAL A 280 -8.55 16.51 -9.35
CA VAL A 280 -8.07 17.89 -9.31
C VAL A 280 -7.26 18.25 -10.55
N ALA A 281 -6.29 17.43 -10.94
CA ALA A 281 -5.46 17.66 -12.12
C ALA A 281 -6.30 17.74 -13.40
N GLN A 282 -7.31 16.87 -13.52
CA GLN A 282 -8.26 16.92 -14.63
C GLN A 282 -9.07 18.22 -14.63
N ALA A 283 -9.62 18.67 -13.49
CA ALA A 283 -10.35 19.93 -13.39
C ALA A 283 -9.47 21.13 -13.74
N VAL A 284 -8.25 21.18 -13.20
CA VAL A 284 -7.29 22.27 -13.48
C VAL A 284 -6.93 22.29 -14.96
N SER A 285 -6.64 21.16 -15.58
CA SER A 285 -6.25 21.10 -17.00
C SER A 285 -7.38 21.50 -17.96
N THR A 286 -8.66 21.30 -17.57
CA THR A 286 -9.82 21.54 -18.46
C THR A 286 -10.52 22.86 -18.19
N ASP A 287 -10.61 23.30 -16.94
CA ASP A 287 -11.49 24.38 -16.50
C ASP A 287 -10.78 25.58 -15.87
N TYR A 288 -9.50 25.46 -15.49
CA TYR A 288 -8.75 26.58 -14.95
C TYR A 288 -8.34 27.54 -16.06
N ALA A 289 -8.70 28.82 -15.92
CA ALA A 289 -8.47 29.84 -16.94
C ALA A 289 -7.12 30.60 -16.80
N GLY A 290 -6.36 30.33 -15.72
CA GLY A 290 -5.04 30.91 -15.50
C GLY A 290 -3.97 30.31 -16.41
N ASP A 291 -2.81 30.95 -16.46
CA ASP A 291 -1.66 30.55 -17.29
C ASP A 291 -0.44 30.09 -16.48
N ASN A 292 -0.55 30.10 -15.14
CA ASN A 292 0.48 29.58 -14.24
C ASN A 292 0.33 28.07 -14.03
N THR A 293 1.43 27.42 -13.70
CA THR A 293 1.42 26.03 -13.24
C THR A 293 0.88 25.99 -11.81
N VAL A 294 -0.11 25.14 -11.56
CA VAL A 294 -0.67 24.91 -10.24
C VAL A 294 0.11 23.77 -9.56
N ILE A 295 0.57 23.98 -8.34
CA ILE A 295 1.15 22.93 -7.50
C ILE A 295 0.01 22.01 -7.06
N ILE A 296 0.09 20.74 -7.40
CA ILE A 296 -0.88 19.70 -6.96
C ILE A 296 -0.11 18.64 -6.21
N THR A 297 -0.49 18.40 -4.95
CA THR A 297 0.07 17.32 -4.12
C THR A 297 -0.74 16.04 -4.29
N GLY A 298 -0.21 14.93 -3.80
CA GLY A 298 -0.85 13.62 -3.76
C GLY A 298 -0.21 12.72 -2.72
N GLN A 299 -0.65 11.48 -2.65
CA GLN A 299 -0.14 10.40 -1.83
C GLN A 299 -0.50 9.06 -2.47
N ASP A 300 0.30 8.05 -2.29
CA ASP A 300 0.17 6.63 -2.66
C ASP A 300 1.06 6.18 -3.83
N GLY A 301 1.44 7.06 -4.77
CA GLY A 301 2.28 6.71 -5.92
C GLY A 301 1.52 5.91 -7.00
N ASP A 302 0.25 6.24 -7.24
CA ASP A 302 -0.56 5.60 -8.28
C ASP A 302 0.01 5.88 -9.68
N VAL A 303 0.03 4.86 -10.55
CA VAL A 303 0.66 4.93 -11.89
C VAL A 303 0.15 6.10 -12.73
N ALA A 304 -1.16 6.37 -12.69
CA ALA A 304 -1.75 7.50 -13.42
C ALA A 304 -1.23 8.86 -12.91
N ASN A 305 -0.96 8.98 -11.62
CA ASN A 305 -0.46 10.18 -10.98
C ASN A 305 1.05 10.34 -11.21
N LEU A 306 1.80 9.24 -11.22
CA LEU A 306 3.21 9.26 -11.63
C LEU A 306 3.36 9.76 -13.09
N ALA A 307 2.45 9.35 -13.99
CA ALA A 307 2.40 9.89 -15.34
C ALA A 307 2.09 11.41 -15.35
N ASN A 308 1.14 11.85 -14.50
CA ASN A 308 0.87 13.29 -14.34
C ASN A 308 2.07 14.07 -13.79
N ILE A 309 2.90 13.47 -12.93
CA ILE A 309 4.14 14.09 -12.43
C ILE A 309 5.15 14.23 -13.58
N VAL A 310 5.30 13.21 -14.44
CA VAL A 310 6.15 13.28 -15.64
C VAL A 310 5.67 14.40 -16.59
N ASP A 311 4.36 14.50 -16.79
CA ASP A 311 3.74 15.49 -17.69
C ASP A 311 3.63 16.89 -17.07
N GLY A 312 3.94 17.07 -15.78
CA GLY A 312 3.84 18.34 -15.05
C GLY A 312 2.39 18.75 -14.73
N LEU A 313 1.46 17.83 -14.72
CA LEU A 313 0.04 18.03 -14.34
C LEU A 313 -0.19 17.84 -12.84
N GLN A 314 0.69 17.12 -12.18
CA GLN A 314 0.82 16.99 -10.74
C GLN A 314 2.28 17.25 -10.35
N THR A 315 2.54 17.75 -9.15
CA THR A 315 3.89 18.22 -8.83
C THR A 315 4.65 17.23 -7.96
N MET A 316 3.92 16.54 -7.06
CA MET A 316 4.51 15.57 -6.15
C MET A 316 3.46 14.55 -5.68
N THR A 317 3.94 13.44 -5.17
CA THR A 317 3.16 12.51 -4.34
C THR A 317 3.97 12.12 -3.11
N VAL A 318 3.30 11.81 -2.00
CA VAL A 318 3.94 11.17 -0.85
C VAL A 318 3.78 9.66 -1.03
N TYR A 319 4.90 8.99 -1.20
CA TYR A 319 4.90 7.56 -1.45
C TYR A 319 4.80 6.77 -0.15
N LYS A 320 3.90 5.81 -0.16
CA LYS A 320 3.73 4.77 0.85
C LYS A 320 4.03 3.43 0.19
N ASN A 321 5.16 2.83 0.56
CA ASN A 321 5.57 1.55 -0.03
C ASN A 321 4.71 0.41 0.53
N VAL A 322 3.76 -0.06 -0.25
CA VAL A 322 2.83 -1.13 0.16
C VAL A 322 3.52 -2.45 0.46
N SER A 323 4.66 -2.75 -0.19
CA SER A 323 5.43 -3.96 0.10
C SER A 323 6.07 -3.91 1.48
N ASP A 324 6.51 -2.72 1.92
CA ASP A 324 7.09 -2.52 3.25
C ASP A 324 6.01 -2.67 4.34
N GLU A 325 4.83 -2.05 4.12
CA GLU A 325 3.70 -2.16 5.06
C GLU A 325 3.21 -3.61 5.18
N ALA A 326 3.08 -4.31 4.06
CA ALA A 326 2.73 -5.72 4.06
C ALA A 326 3.83 -6.58 4.70
N GLY A 327 5.11 -6.29 4.43
CA GLY A 327 6.24 -6.98 5.05
C GLY A 327 6.22 -6.87 6.58
N VAL A 328 6.03 -5.67 7.13
CA VAL A 328 5.86 -5.44 8.57
C VAL A 328 4.65 -6.22 9.11
N THR A 329 3.53 -6.20 8.37
CA THR A 329 2.30 -6.90 8.76
C THR A 329 2.50 -8.42 8.81
N ILE A 330 3.25 -9.00 7.88
CA ILE A 330 3.53 -10.44 7.82
C ILE A 330 4.41 -10.87 9.00
N VAL A 331 5.47 -10.11 9.29
CA VAL A 331 6.34 -10.38 10.44
C VAL A 331 5.53 -10.31 11.74
N LEU A 332 4.72 -9.27 11.91
CA LEU A 332 3.82 -9.09 13.06
C LEU A 332 2.83 -10.25 13.19
N ALA A 333 2.14 -10.60 12.09
CA ALA A 333 1.16 -11.69 12.04
C ALA A 333 1.79 -13.04 12.42
N THR A 334 2.99 -13.31 11.95
CA THR A 334 3.73 -14.54 12.25
C THR A 334 4.02 -14.65 13.74
N GLU A 335 4.45 -13.57 14.40
CA GLU A 335 4.69 -13.55 15.84
C GLU A 335 3.39 -13.75 16.65
N ILE A 336 2.30 -13.08 16.25
CA ILE A 336 0.99 -13.25 16.89
C ILE A 336 0.52 -14.69 16.78
N LEU A 337 0.62 -15.32 15.61
CA LEU A 337 0.21 -16.69 15.35
C LEU A 337 1.10 -17.72 16.08
N ALA A 338 2.34 -17.34 16.40
CA ALA A 338 3.23 -18.12 17.28
C ALA A 338 2.85 -18.00 18.77
N GLY A 339 1.89 -17.13 19.12
CA GLY A 339 1.43 -16.89 20.48
C GLY A 339 2.27 -15.87 21.25
N ASN A 340 3.05 -15.04 20.56
CA ASN A 340 3.82 -13.96 21.14
C ASN A 340 2.98 -12.69 21.27
N GLU A 341 3.42 -11.75 22.12
CA GLU A 341 2.87 -10.39 22.26
C GLU A 341 3.95 -9.39 21.84
N PRO A 342 4.08 -9.11 20.53
CA PRO A 342 5.15 -8.26 20.01
C PRO A 342 5.10 -6.82 20.53
N GLY A 343 6.27 -6.23 20.80
CA GLY A 343 6.45 -4.87 21.27
C GLY A 343 7.52 -4.14 20.44
N GLU A 344 8.21 -3.16 21.06
CA GLU A 344 9.26 -2.37 20.41
C GLU A 344 10.42 -3.24 19.88
N GLU A 345 10.67 -4.40 20.50
CA GLU A 345 11.73 -5.31 20.08
C GLU A 345 11.55 -5.87 18.67
N LEU A 346 10.28 -5.95 18.18
CA LEU A 346 9.96 -6.45 16.84
C LEU A 346 10.55 -5.56 15.74
N LEU A 347 10.80 -4.28 16.02
CA LEU A 347 11.41 -3.34 15.04
C LEU A 347 12.74 -3.87 14.48
N SER A 348 13.48 -4.64 15.28
CA SER A 348 14.76 -5.21 14.84
C SER A 348 14.63 -6.34 13.81
N SER A 349 13.41 -6.85 13.59
CA SER A 349 13.09 -7.91 12.64
C SER A 349 12.56 -7.36 11.31
N PHE A 350 12.33 -6.06 11.21
CA PHE A 350 11.90 -5.43 9.97
C PHE A 350 13.10 -5.10 9.08
N GLU A 351 12.93 -5.25 7.78
CA GLU A 351 13.92 -4.85 6.77
C GLU A 351 13.87 -3.34 6.46
N VAL A 352 12.90 -2.64 7.04
CA VAL A 352 12.59 -1.23 6.80
C VAL A 352 12.54 -0.44 8.10
N ASP A 353 12.72 0.88 8.00
CA ASP A 353 12.57 1.78 9.13
C ASP A 353 11.10 1.93 9.52
N ALA A 354 10.79 1.62 10.77
CA ALA A 354 9.49 1.82 11.38
C ALA A 354 9.62 2.30 12.82
N ALA A 355 8.57 2.90 13.34
CA ALA A 355 8.47 3.29 14.74
C ALA A 355 7.40 2.44 15.44
N TYR A 356 7.65 2.10 16.72
CA TYR A 356 6.63 1.53 17.59
C TYR A 356 5.97 2.64 18.39
N ASP A 357 4.67 2.85 18.21
CA ASP A 357 3.90 3.91 18.86
C ASP A 357 2.83 3.32 19.78
N VAL A 358 2.79 3.80 21.01
CA VAL A 358 1.82 3.44 22.05
C VAL A 358 1.20 4.67 22.71
N GLU A 359 1.20 5.82 22.02
CA GLU A 359 0.74 7.10 22.55
C GLU A 359 -0.26 7.83 21.63
N SER A 360 -0.14 7.69 20.29
CA SER A 360 -0.79 8.58 19.34
C SER A 360 -2.12 8.09 18.81
N TYR A 361 -2.30 6.75 18.67
CA TYR A 361 -3.46 6.17 17.97
C TYR A 361 -4.50 5.66 18.96
N ASP A 362 -5.33 6.59 19.50
CA ASP A 362 -6.49 6.26 20.34
C ASP A 362 -7.70 5.95 19.44
N ASN A 363 -8.22 4.74 19.56
CA ASN A 363 -9.38 4.31 18.78
C ASN A 363 -10.74 4.52 19.50
N GLY A 364 -10.75 5.31 20.57
CA GLY A 364 -11.95 5.56 21.37
C GLY A 364 -12.15 4.58 22.53
N ASN A 365 -11.48 3.43 22.52
CA ASN A 365 -11.44 2.46 23.60
C ASN A 365 -10.05 2.39 24.28
N GLY A 366 -9.08 3.08 23.72
CA GLY A 366 -7.72 3.17 24.23
C GLY A 366 -6.70 3.28 23.11
N ILE A 367 -5.43 3.37 23.50
CA ILE A 367 -4.32 3.41 22.54
C ILE A 367 -4.10 2.02 21.96
N VAL A 368 -4.05 1.94 20.63
CA VAL A 368 -3.72 0.72 19.90
C VAL A 368 -2.22 0.71 19.63
N PRO A 369 -1.48 -0.33 20.08
CA PRO A 369 -0.06 -0.48 19.73
C PRO A 369 0.13 -0.47 18.21
N SER A 370 0.99 0.39 17.71
CA SER A 370 1.10 0.69 16.28
C SER A 370 2.53 0.55 15.78
N TYR A 371 2.70 0.00 14.57
CA TYR A 371 3.94 0.03 13.82
C TYR A 371 3.77 0.98 12.64
N LEU A 372 4.56 2.05 12.65
CA LEU A 372 4.42 3.18 11.73
C LEU A 372 5.63 3.27 10.82
N LEU A 373 5.43 3.10 9.54
CA LEU A 373 6.44 3.25 8.51
C LEU A 373 6.64 4.73 8.15
N VAL A 374 7.80 5.04 7.59
CA VAL A 374 8.18 6.40 7.20
C VAL A 374 7.76 6.66 5.74
N PRO A 375 6.80 7.57 5.49
CA PRO A 375 6.48 7.98 4.13
C PRO A 375 7.55 8.93 3.58
N TRP A 376 7.68 9.04 2.25
CA TRP A 376 8.64 9.93 1.62
C TRP A 376 8.12 10.62 0.36
N THR A 377 8.71 11.77 0.03
CA THR A 377 8.25 12.62 -1.08
C THR A 377 8.82 12.15 -2.42
N VAL A 378 7.95 12.03 -3.42
CA VAL A 378 8.28 11.75 -4.81
C VAL A 378 7.93 12.96 -5.68
N THR A 379 8.85 13.32 -6.55
CA THR A 379 8.71 14.39 -7.56
C THR A 379 9.31 13.91 -8.88
N ALA A 380 9.23 14.72 -9.92
CA ALA A 380 9.86 14.42 -11.21
C ALA A 380 11.39 14.18 -11.10
N ASP A 381 12.04 14.73 -10.06
CA ASP A 381 13.50 14.67 -9.90
C ASP A 381 13.97 13.32 -9.31
N ASN A 382 13.10 12.57 -8.63
CA ASN A 382 13.47 11.32 -7.92
C ASN A 382 12.58 10.12 -8.26
N LEU A 383 11.91 10.10 -9.41
CA LEU A 383 11.12 8.96 -9.87
C LEU A 383 11.93 7.64 -9.96
N GLN A 384 13.26 7.74 -10.13
CA GLN A 384 14.13 6.56 -10.16
C GLN A 384 14.13 5.83 -8.81
N ASP A 385 13.92 6.53 -7.69
CA ASP A 385 13.87 5.90 -6.37
C ASP A 385 12.68 4.92 -6.26
N LEU A 386 11.58 5.16 -7.00
CA LEU A 386 10.46 4.22 -7.08
C LEU A 386 10.83 2.94 -7.86
N VAL A 387 11.62 3.07 -8.93
CA VAL A 387 12.12 1.89 -9.68
C VAL A 387 13.04 1.05 -8.80
N ASP A 388 13.83 1.70 -7.96
CA ASP A 388 14.76 1.04 -7.05
C ASP A 388 14.04 0.23 -5.94
N THR A 389 12.75 0.50 -5.69
CA THR A 389 11.91 -0.35 -4.82
C THR A 389 11.58 -1.72 -5.46
N GLY A 390 11.74 -1.85 -6.77
CA GLY A 390 11.36 -3.05 -7.52
C GLY A 390 9.86 -3.18 -7.83
N LEU A 391 9.04 -2.21 -7.41
CA LEU A 391 7.58 -2.22 -7.64
C LEU A 391 7.17 -1.46 -8.92
N TYR A 392 8.10 -0.68 -9.49
CA TYR A 392 7.88 0.06 -10.73
C TYR A 392 9.02 -0.17 -11.71
N GLU A 393 8.72 -0.02 -12.99
CA GLU A 393 9.70 -0.03 -14.07
C GLU A 393 9.37 1.04 -15.11
N TRP A 394 10.38 1.44 -15.88
CA TRP A 394 10.18 2.39 -16.98
C TRP A 394 9.63 1.68 -18.21
N ASP A 395 8.46 2.14 -18.71
CA ASP A 395 7.95 1.85 -20.06
C ASP A 395 7.97 3.15 -20.89
N GLY A 396 9.02 3.32 -21.68
CA GLY A 396 9.28 4.57 -22.39
C GLY A 396 9.61 5.73 -21.44
N ASP A 397 8.77 6.75 -21.43
CA ASP A 397 8.94 7.95 -20.61
C ASP A 397 8.13 7.88 -19.30
N TYR A 398 7.35 6.82 -19.06
CA TYR A 398 6.45 6.68 -17.93
C TYR A 398 6.81 5.50 -17.06
N LEU A 399 6.41 5.57 -15.79
CA LEU A 399 6.50 4.45 -14.87
C LEU A 399 5.24 3.57 -14.98
N VAL A 400 5.45 2.26 -14.93
CA VAL A 400 4.39 1.24 -14.80
C VAL A 400 4.67 0.35 -13.60
N ALA A 401 3.64 -0.24 -13.03
CA ALA A 401 3.81 -1.23 -11.98
C ALA A 401 4.45 -2.50 -12.56
N VAL A 402 5.35 -3.12 -11.82
CA VAL A 402 5.91 -4.45 -12.14
C VAL A 402 4.82 -5.50 -11.88
N GLU A 403 4.57 -6.39 -12.89
CA GLU A 403 3.58 -7.50 -12.80
C GLU A 403 4.10 -8.70 -11.98
#